data_0c7d5626ece76d65655950c7bf3ed119
#
_entry.id   0c7d5626ece76d65655950c7bf3ed119
#
_cell.length_a   1.000
_cell.length_b   1.000
_cell.length_c   1.000
_cell.angle_alpha   90.00
_cell.angle_beta   90.00
_cell.angle_gamma   90.00
#
_symmetry.space_group_name_H-M   'P 1'
#
loop_
_entity.id
_entity.type
_entity.pdbx_description
1 polymer ?
#
loop_
_entity_poly.entity_id
_entity_poly.type
_entity_poly.pdbx_seq_one_letter_code
_entity_poly.pdbx_strand_id
1 'polypeptide(L)'
;DAVLDSPLRVTTILEMIEGLKLPAKRIFVRTGKRDYLKDYGDIDIALDTFPYAGGASTATALYMGVPVITLRGETHHGARLGATMLTAAGHTEWIADDVHTYERLAIRMAEDIGSVRLNRTSLRAEMESSALMDGETYLAAFTDEIERLWAERGDFVR
;
A
#
# COMPACT_ATOMS: atom_id res chain seq x y z
N ASP A 1 3.08 -2.99 15.49
CA ASP A 1 4.53 -2.83 15.57
C ASP A 1 5.18 -3.81 16.55
N ALA A 2 4.62 -4.03 17.76
CA ALA A 2 5.09 -5.09 18.68
C ALA A 2 5.06 -6.51 18.07
N VAL A 3 4.35 -6.66 16.99
CA VAL A 3 4.14 -7.93 16.29
C VAL A 3 5.31 -8.32 15.39
N LEU A 4 6.07 -7.35 14.87
CA LEU A 4 7.26 -7.58 14.02
C LEU A 4 8.55 -7.69 14.84
N ASP A 5 8.56 -7.19 16.08
CA ASP A 5 9.73 -7.24 16.97
C ASP A 5 9.91 -8.60 17.69
N SER A 6 9.04 -9.58 17.43
CA SER A 6 9.21 -10.92 17.97
C SER A 6 10.38 -11.64 17.27
N PRO A 7 11.43 -12.09 17.99
CA PRO A 7 12.53 -12.85 17.42
C PRO A 7 12.05 -14.08 16.62
N LEU A 8 10.96 -14.71 17.05
CA LEU A 8 10.36 -15.86 16.37
C LEU A 8 9.88 -15.52 14.94
N ARG A 9 9.33 -14.33 14.74
CA ARG A 9 8.87 -13.91 13.39
C ARG A 9 10.01 -13.58 12.46
N VAL A 10 11.06 -12.95 12.97
CA VAL A 10 12.28 -12.70 12.18
C VAL A 10 12.88 -14.03 11.72
N THR A 11 12.98 -15.01 12.62
CA THR A 11 13.47 -16.34 12.29
C THR A 11 12.61 -16.99 11.21
N THR A 12 11.28 -16.98 11.35
CA THR A 12 10.37 -17.56 10.34
C THR A 12 10.52 -16.89 8.97
N ILE A 13 10.65 -15.55 8.93
CA ILE A 13 10.88 -14.82 7.67
C ILE A 13 12.21 -15.24 7.04
N LEU A 14 13.27 -15.33 7.82
CA LEU A 14 14.58 -15.76 7.33
C LEU A 14 14.56 -17.20 6.78
N GLU A 15 13.88 -18.13 7.46
CA GLU A 15 13.67 -19.50 6.99
C GLU A 15 12.89 -19.54 5.67
N MET A 16 11.83 -18.73 5.54
CA MET A 16 11.09 -18.62 4.28
C MET A 16 11.97 -18.08 3.14
N ILE A 17 12.78 -17.07 3.41
CA ILE A 17 13.73 -16.48 2.44
C ILE A 17 14.78 -17.51 2.00
N GLU A 18 15.31 -18.28 2.93
CA GLU A 18 16.25 -19.38 2.63
C GLU A 18 15.61 -20.43 1.71
N GLY A 19 14.36 -20.80 1.99
CA GLY A 19 13.57 -21.69 1.14
C GLY A 19 13.40 -21.22 -0.30
N LEU A 20 13.37 -19.91 -0.53
CA LEU A 20 13.29 -19.28 -1.86
C LEU A 20 14.61 -19.28 -2.64
N LYS A 21 15.73 -19.71 -2.03
CA LYS A 21 17.08 -19.73 -2.63
C LYS A 21 17.54 -18.37 -3.16
N LEU A 22 17.05 -17.29 -2.58
CA LEU A 22 17.45 -15.92 -2.93
C LEU A 22 18.83 -15.62 -2.32
N PRO A 23 19.65 -14.76 -2.97
CA PRO A 23 20.94 -14.37 -2.42
C PRO A 23 20.77 -13.60 -1.11
N ALA A 24 21.07 -14.22 0.03
CA ALA A 24 20.86 -13.64 1.37
C ALA A 24 21.46 -12.23 1.53
N LYS A 25 22.60 -11.96 0.88
CA LYS A 25 23.26 -10.63 0.90
C LYS A 25 22.45 -9.51 0.24
N ARG A 26 21.38 -9.84 -0.48
CA ARG A 26 20.47 -8.86 -1.14
C ARG A 26 19.17 -8.67 -0.37
N ILE A 27 19.03 -9.33 0.77
CA ILE A 27 17.80 -9.33 1.55
C ILE A 27 18.08 -8.66 2.89
N PHE A 28 17.34 -7.64 3.21
CA PHE A 28 17.45 -6.89 4.45
C PHE A 28 16.11 -6.95 5.18
N VAL A 29 16.10 -7.63 6.33
CA VAL A 29 14.92 -7.63 7.22
C VAL A 29 15.07 -6.50 8.22
N ARG A 30 14.15 -5.55 8.17
CA ARG A 30 14.10 -4.44 9.13
C ARG A 30 12.93 -4.65 10.08
N THR A 31 13.20 -4.54 11.36
CA THR A 31 12.15 -4.55 12.40
C THR A 31 11.60 -3.14 12.59
N GLY A 32 10.30 -3.04 12.88
CA GLY A 32 9.63 -1.74 13.06
C GLY A 32 10.26 -0.94 14.21
N LYS A 33 10.75 0.25 13.89
CA LYS A 33 11.25 1.25 14.84
C LYS A 33 10.26 2.39 14.94
N ARG A 34 10.36 3.21 15.99
CA ARG A 34 9.53 4.42 16.16
C ARG A 34 9.59 5.37 14.96
N ASP A 35 10.67 5.33 14.17
CA ASP A 35 10.95 6.25 13.07
C ASP A 35 10.99 5.53 11.72
N TYR A 36 10.08 4.58 11.53
CA TYR A 36 10.00 3.74 10.32
C TYR A 36 9.79 4.55 9.03
N LEU A 37 9.27 5.78 9.11
CA LEU A 37 9.09 6.64 7.94
C LEU A 37 10.42 6.98 7.26
N LYS A 38 11.52 7.04 8.02
CA LYS A 38 12.84 7.25 7.45
C LYS A 38 13.30 6.10 6.55
N ASP A 39 12.83 4.89 6.83
CA ASP A 39 13.18 3.71 6.04
C ASP A 39 12.67 3.82 4.59
N TYR A 40 11.61 4.60 4.33
CA TYR A 40 11.13 4.87 2.97
C TYR A 40 12.14 5.66 2.11
N GLY A 41 13.11 6.34 2.73
CA GLY A 41 14.21 6.97 2.02
C GLY A 41 15.11 5.99 1.25
N ASP A 42 15.17 4.74 1.70
CA ASP A 42 15.98 3.67 1.10
C ASP A 42 15.15 2.77 0.17
N ILE A 43 13.84 3.01 0.02
CA ILE A 43 12.94 2.21 -0.80
C ILE A 43 12.64 2.96 -2.09
N ASP A 44 12.90 2.36 -3.22
CA ASP A 44 12.58 2.93 -4.54
C ASP A 44 11.19 2.49 -5.03
N ILE A 45 10.79 1.25 -4.78
CA ILE A 45 9.54 0.66 -5.23
C ILE A 45 8.98 -0.19 -4.08
N ALA A 46 7.71 -0.03 -3.77
CA ALA A 46 7.01 -0.90 -2.83
C ALA A 46 6.20 -1.95 -3.60
N LEU A 47 6.35 -3.21 -3.21
CA LEU A 47 5.58 -4.32 -3.73
C LEU A 47 4.51 -4.69 -2.71
N ASP A 48 3.25 -4.45 -3.08
CA ASP A 48 2.12 -4.75 -2.21
C ASP A 48 1.88 -6.24 -2.07
N THR A 49 1.45 -6.67 -0.91
CA THR A 49 1.22 -8.09 -0.63
C THR A 49 -0.15 -8.54 -1.12
N PHE A 50 -0.27 -9.83 -1.41
CA PHE A 50 -1.55 -10.46 -1.74
C PHE A 50 -1.63 -11.86 -1.07
N PRO A 51 -2.79 -12.40 -0.80
CA PRO A 51 -4.14 -11.91 -1.15
C PRO A 51 -4.66 -10.77 -0.26
N TYR A 52 -3.94 -10.35 0.76
CA TYR A 52 -4.29 -9.21 1.61
C TYR A 52 -3.41 -8.01 1.27
N ALA A 53 -4.04 -7.02 0.64
CA ALA A 53 -3.35 -5.82 0.18
C ALA A 53 -3.10 -4.81 1.30
N GLY A 54 -2.10 -3.97 1.12
CA GLY A 54 -1.83 -2.84 2.00
C GLY A 54 -2.91 -1.76 1.89
N GLY A 55 -3.28 -1.18 3.02
CA GLY A 55 -4.11 0.02 3.09
C GLY A 55 -3.28 1.22 3.53
N ALA A 56 -3.14 1.42 4.84
CA ALA A 56 -2.32 2.50 5.39
C ALA A 56 -0.84 2.44 4.95
N SER A 57 -0.28 1.25 4.80
CA SER A 57 1.09 1.08 4.30
C SER A 57 1.24 1.56 2.86
N THR A 58 0.27 1.29 1.98
CA THR A 58 0.24 1.77 0.60
C THR A 58 0.12 3.30 0.56
N ALA A 59 -0.82 3.87 1.31
CA ALA A 59 -0.97 5.32 1.43
C ALA A 59 0.30 5.99 1.97
N THR A 60 0.95 5.38 2.98
CA THR A 60 2.21 5.89 3.54
C THR A 60 3.34 5.86 2.51
N ALA A 61 3.47 4.78 1.74
CA ALA A 61 4.48 4.68 0.69
C ALA A 61 4.32 5.81 -0.34
N LEU A 62 3.10 6.01 -0.86
CA LEU A 62 2.79 7.09 -1.80
C LEU A 62 3.09 8.48 -1.20
N TYR A 63 2.70 8.71 0.06
CA TYR A 63 2.98 9.97 0.76
C TYR A 63 4.49 10.22 0.95
N MET A 64 5.28 9.15 1.08
CA MET A 64 6.75 9.21 1.13
C MET A 64 7.40 9.26 -0.26
N GLY A 65 6.62 9.38 -1.33
CA GLY A 65 7.08 9.46 -2.71
C GLY A 65 7.61 8.11 -3.24
N VAL A 66 7.12 7.00 -2.69
CA VAL A 66 7.48 5.64 -3.14
C VAL A 66 6.32 5.06 -3.92
N PRO A 67 6.48 4.76 -5.22
CA PRO A 67 5.46 4.11 -6.01
C PRO A 67 5.18 2.70 -5.49
N VAL A 68 3.92 2.29 -5.59
CA VAL A 68 3.45 0.99 -5.13
C VAL A 68 2.88 0.21 -6.30
N ILE A 69 3.27 -1.05 -6.46
CA ILE A 69 2.62 -1.96 -7.39
C ILE A 69 1.72 -2.89 -6.58
N THR A 70 0.46 -2.99 -6.96
CA THR A 70 -0.52 -3.84 -6.28
C THR A 70 -1.18 -4.82 -7.23
N LEU A 71 -1.60 -5.96 -6.70
CA LEU A 71 -2.44 -6.93 -7.39
C LEU A 71 -3.89 -6.72 -6.97
N ARG A 72 -4.78 -6.47 -7.94
CA ARG A 72 -6.22 -6.35 -7.68
C ARG A 72 -6.80 -7.72 -7.31
N GLY A 73 -7.27 -7.84 -6.08
CA GLY A 73 -7.98 -9.04 -5.65
C GLY A 73 -9.48 -8.92 -5.85
N GLU A 74 -10.13 -10.06 -6.09
CA GLU A 74 -11.58 -10.14 -6.35
C GLU A 74 -12.39 -10.62 -5.14
N THR A 75 -11.77 -11.41 -4.27
CA THR A 75 -12.48 -12.26 -3.31
C THR A 75 -13.04 -11.53 -2.08
N HIS A 76 -12.36 -10.50 -1.58
CA HIS A 76 -12.78 -9.80 -0.37
C HIS A 76 -12.27 -8.35 -0.35
N HIS A 77 -12.82 -7.53 0.55
CA HIS A 77 -12.47 -6.12 0.67
C HIS A 77 -10.97 -5.89 0.86
N GLY A 78 -10.33 -6.64 1.77
CA GLY A 78 -8.91 -6.51 2.05
C GLY A 78 -8.00 -6.76 0.83
N ALA A 79 -8.45 -7.58 -0.14
CA ALA A 79 -7.72 -7.83 -1.38
C ALA A 79 -7.78 -6.66 -2.39
N ARG A 80 -8.68 -5.69 -2.17
CA ARG A 80 -8.88 -4.53 -3.06
C ARG A 80 -8.32 -3.23 -2.52
N LEU A 81 -7.83 -3.22 -1.28
CA LEU A 81 -7.37 -1.98 -0.62
C LEU A 81 -6.28 -1.27 -1.40
N GLY A 82 -5.22 -1.98 -1.83
CA GLY A 82 -4.14 -1.37 -2.61
C GLY A 82 -4.65 -0.74 -3.90
N ALA A 83 -5.48 -1.47 -4.66
CA ALA A 83 -6.09 -0.95 -5.89
C ALA A 83 -6.98 0.28 -5.62
N THR A 84 -7.74 0.28 -4.52
CA THR A 84 -8.55 1.43 -4.12
C THR A 84 -7.67 2.65 -3.81
N MET A 85 -6.58 2.47 -3.06
CA MET A 85 -5.65 3.55 -2.74
C MET A 85 -4.99 4.13 -3.99
N LEU A 86 -4.49 3.27 -4.88
CA LEU A 86 -3.87 3.71 -6.14
C LEU A 86 -4.86 4.42 -7.06
N THR A 87 -6.09 3.94 -7.16
CA THR A 87 -7.14 4.59 -7.94
C THR A 87 -7.45 5.99 -7.40
N ALA A 88 -7.59 6.13 -6.09
CA ALA A 88 -7.85 7.41 -5.45
C ALA A 88 -6.65 8.39 -5.55
N ALA A 89 -5.42 7.87 -5.61
CA ALA A 89 -4.21 8.65 -5.84
C ALA A 89 -3.95 8.98 -7.33
N GLY A 90 -4.74 8.40 -8.26
CA GLY A 90 -4.59 8.65 -9.70
C GLY A 90 -3.61 7.74 -10.44
N HIS A 91 -3.12 6.66 -9.80
CA HIS A 91 -2.07 5.76 -10.32
C HIS A 91 -2.60 4.38 -10.68
N THR A 92 -3.60 4.32 -11.55
CA THR A 92 -4.20 3.05 -11.99
C THR A 92 -3.27 2.17 -12.81
N GLU A 93 -2.23 2.75 -13.43
CA GLU A 93 -1.21 2.07 -14.22
C GLU A 93 -0.30 1.13 -13.42
N TRP A 94 -0.32 1.24 -12.08
CA TRP A 94 0.43 0.38 -11.16
C TRP A 94 -0.43 -0.75 -10.55
N ILE A 95 -1.67 -0.88 -11.03
CA ILE A 95 -2.59 -1.93 -10.61
C ILE A 95 -2.51 -3.08 -11.60
N ALA A 96 -2.13 -4.25 -11.14
CA ALA A 96 -2.15 -5.49 -11.92
C ALA A 96 -3.45 -6.27 -11.68
N ASP A 97 -3.97 -6.91 -12.73
CA ASP A 97 -5.13 -7.78 -12.63
C ASP A 97 -4.75 -9.27 -12.48
N ASP A 98 -3.48 -9.60 -12.69
CA ASP A 98 -2.93 -10.96 -12.52
C ASP A 98 -1.45 -10.92 -12.06
N VAL A 99 -0.96 -12.04 -11.53
CA VAL A 99 0.41 -12.16 -10.99
C VAL A 99 1.47 -11.89 -12.07
N HIS A 100 1.25 -12.33 -13.30
CA HIS A 100 2.22 -12.11 -14.39
C HIS A 100 2.32 -10.61 -14.75
N THR A 101 1.20 -9.90 -14.74
CA THR A 101 1.19 -8.44 -14.94
C THR A 101 1.85 -7.73 -13.76
N TYR A 102 1.63 -8.19 -12.53
CA TYR A 102 2.29 -7.65 -11.34
C TYR A 102 3.82 -7.76 -11.43
N GLU A 103 4.34 -8.94 -11.77
CA GLU A 103 5.77 -9.17 -11.98
C GLU A 103 6.34 -8.28 -13.08
N ARG A 104 5.65 -8.19 -14.21
CA ARG A 104 6.06 -7.38 -15.36
C ARG A 104 6.10 -5.88 -15.02
N LEU A 105 5.13 -5.37 -14.26
CA LEU A 105 5.13 -3.99 -13.79
C LEU A 105 6.32 -3.72 -12.86
N ALA A 106 6.60 -4.64 -11.93
CA ALA A 106 7.73 -4.52 -11.00
C ALA A 106 9.07 -4.49 -11.74
N ILE A 107 9.28 -5.39 -12.69
CA ILE A 107 10.50 -5.44 -13.50
C ILE A 107 10.66 -4.16 -14.32
N ARG A 108 9.62 -3.73 -15.04
CA ARG A 108 9.65 -2.52 -15.87
C ARG A 108 9.98 -1.28 -15.04
N MET A 109 9.38 -1.13 -13.86
CA MET A 109 9.64 -0.01 -12.97
C MET A 109 11.07 -0.05 -12.43
N ALA A 110 11.60 -1.23 -12.14
CA ALA A 110 12.98 -1.41 -11.70
C ALA A 110 14.01 -1.13 -12.82
N GLU A 111 13.67 -1.40 -14.08
CA GLU A 111 14.53 -1.08 -15.24
C GLU A 111 14.67 0.44 -15.44
N ASP A 112 13.66 1.23 -15.07
CA ASP A 112 13.69 2.70 -15.14
C ASP A 112 13.79 3.35 -13.74
N ILE A 113 14.61 2.80 -12.88
CA ILE A 113 14.78 3.26 -11.50
C ILE A 113 15.25 4.73 -11.42
N GLY A 114 15.92 5.22 -12.44
CA GLY A 114 16.35 6.62 -12.53
C GLY A 114 15.15 7.57 -12.56
N SER A 115 14.17 7.32 -13.42
CA SER A 115 12.92 8.08 -13.48
C SER A 115 12.11 7.97 -12.20
N VAL A 116 12.04 6.78 -11.59
CA VAL A 116 11.36 6.57 -10.31
C VAL A 116 11.91 7.50 -9.23
N ARG A 117 13.24 7.57 -9.11
CA ARG A 117 13.89 8.44 -8.11
C ARG A 117 13.68 9.92 -8.38
N LEU A 118 13.69 10.34 -9.64
CA LEU A 118 13.45 11.73 -10.02
C LEU A 118 12.01 12.17 -9.73
N ASN A 119 11.05 11.26 -9.84
CA ASN A 119 9.62 11.55 -9.67
C ASN A 119 9.12 11.48 -8.22
N ARG A 120 9.97 11.19 -7.23
CA ARG A 120 9.54 11.05 -5.82
C ARG A 120 8.82 12.29 -5.28
N THR A 121 9.32 13.47 -5.61
CA THR A 121 8.72 14.73 -5.13
C THR A 121 7.37 15.01 -5.80
N SER A 122 7.24 14.73 -7.09
CA SER A 122 5.96 14.88 -7.79
C SER A 122 4.92 13.88 -7.29
N LEU A 123 5.30 12.62 -7.12
CA LEU A 123 4.42 11.59 -6.57
C LEU A 123 3.87 11.97 -5.19
N ARG A 124 4.73 12.53 -4.33
CA ARG A 124 4.27 13.05 -3.04
C ARG A 124 3.26 14.19 -3.20
N ALA A 125 3.52 15.15 -4.08
CA ALA A 125 2.61 16.26 -4.33
C ALA A 125 1.27 15.78 -4.93
N GLU A 126 1.30 14.80 -5.83
CA GLU A 126 0.12 14.13 -6.38
C GLU A 126 -0.70 13.46 -5.28
N MET A 127 -0.04 12.72 -4.38
CA MET A 127 -0.70 12.12 -3.21
C MET A 127 -1.33 13.19 -2.31
N GLU A 128 -0.62 14.28 -2.00
CA GLU A 128 -1.11 15.37 -1.14
C GLU A 128 -2.33 16.09 -1.74
N SER A 129 -2.46 16.12 -3.08
CA SER A 129 -3.60 16.70 -3.80
C SER A 129 -4.70 15.69 -4.15
N SER A 130 -4.53 14.44 -3.79
CA SER A 130 -5.46 13.36 -4.13
C SER A 130 -6.69 13.31 -3.20
N ALA A 131 -7.71 12.58 -3.62
CA ALA A 131 -8.90 12.32 -2.81
C ALA A 131 -8.58 11.62 -1.46
N LEU A 132 -7.43 10.96 -1.34
CA LEU A 132 -7.00 10.33 -0.08
C LEU A 132 -6.66 11.37 1.02
N MET A 133 -6.32 12.59 0.63
CA MET A 133 -5.95 13.67 1.55
C MET A 133 -7.06 14.71 1.72
N ASP A 134 -8.18 14.59 0.98
CA ASP A 134 -9.35 15.45 1.08
C ASP A 134 -10.25 15.03 2.26
N GLY A 135 -9.82 15.38 3.46
CA GLY A 135 -10.55 15.06 4.69
C GLY A 135 -11.89 15.78 4.82
N GLU A 136 -12.06 16.96 4.20
CA GLU A 136 -13.30 17.73 4.27
C GLU A 136 -14.41 17.04 3.47
N THR A 137 -14.13 16.69 2.21
CA THR A 137 -15.06 15.94 1.37
C THR A 137 -15.39 14.57 1.97
N TYR A 138 -14.39 13.88 2.51
CA TYR A 138 -14.62 12.59 3.19
C TYR A 138 -15.54 12.76 4.41
N LEU A 139 -15.29 13.77 5.26
CA LEU A 139 -16.09 13.99 6.45
C LEU A 139 -17.55 14.34 6.11
N ALA A 140 -17.78 15.18 5.10
CA ALA A 140 -19.10 15.52 4.63
C ALA A 140 -19.86 14.25 4.16
N ALA A 141 -19.27 13.48 3.25
CA ALA A 141 -19.88 12.25 2.73
C ALA A 141 -20.13 11.20 3.83
N PHE A 142 -19.20 11.08 4.79
CA PHE A 142 -19.36 10.18 5.93
C PHE A 142 -20.52 10.61 6.84
N THR A 143 -20.64 11.91 7.12
CA THR A 143 -21.71 12.46 7.95
C THR A 143 -23.07 12.25 7.29
N ASP A 144 -23.19 12.59 6.00
CA ASP A 144 -24.43 12.39 5.22
C ASP A 144 -24.88 10.93 5.25
N GLU A 145 -23.94 9.99 5.09
CA GLU A 145 -24.26 8.55 5.12
C GLU A 145 -24.70 8.08 6.50
N ILE A 146 -24.07 8.57 7.57
CA ILE A 146 -24.50 8.27 8.95
C ILE A 146 -25.91 8.80 9.22
N GLU A 147 -26.21 10.03 8.79
CA GLU A 147 -27.54 10.62 8.94
C GLU A 147 -28.59 9.84 8.16
N ARG A 148 -28.29 9.42 6.92
CA ARG A 148 -29.14 8.56 6.11
C ARG A 148 -29.46 7.25 6.82
N LEU A 149 -28.42 6.54 7.28
CA LEU A 149 -28.57 5.26 7.99
C LEU A 149 -29.35 5.42 9.32
N TRP A 150 -29.15 6.54 10.00
CA TRP A 150 -29.90 6.83 11.22
C TRP A 150 -31.39 7.07 10.95
N ALA A 151 -31.73 7.80 9.90
CA ALA A 151 -33.11 8.05 9.49
C ALA A 151 -33.81 6.73 9.10
N GLU A 152 -33.14 5.86 8.36
CA GLU A 152 -33.69 4.54 7.97
C GLU A 152 -33.91 3.62 9.18
N ARG A 153 -33.10 3.71 10.24
CA ARG A 153 -33.27 2.92 11.46
C ARG A 153 -34.57 3.23 12.21
N GLY A 154 -35.11 4.45 12.08
CA GLY A 154 -36.38 4.84 12.68
C GLY A 154 -37.58 3.99 12.20
N ASP A 155 -37.48 3.37 11.04
CA ASP A 155 -38.50 2.51 10.45
C ASP A 155 -38.47 1.05 10.96
N PHE A 156 -37.36 0.63 11.62
CA PHE A 156 -37.19 -0.71 12.19
C PHE A 156 -37.62 -0.85 13.66
N VAL A 157 -38.00 0.23 14.31
CA VAL A 157 -38.36 0.25 15.75
C VAL A 157 -39.88 0.50 15.94
N ARG A 158 -40.70 -0.01 15.05
CA ARG A 158 -42.18 -0.07 15.22
C ARG A 158 -42.69 -1.50 15.18
#